data_108b687594c1d0fcafce580070bee1f6
#
_entry.id   108b687594c1d0fcafce580070bee1f6
#
_cell.length_a   1.000
_cell.length_b   1.000
_cell.length_c   1.000
_cell.angle_alpha   90.00
_cell.angle_beta   90.00
_cell.angle_gamma   90.00
#
_symmetry.space_group_name_H-M   'P 1'
#
loop_
_entity.id
_entity.type
_entity.pdbx_description
1 polymer ?
#
loop_
_entity_poly.entity_id
_entity_poly.type
_entity_poly.pdbx_seq_one_letter_code
_entity_poly.pdbx_strand_id
1 'polypeptide(L)'
;MIHATKRIAGGNGLAPVLVKRAPLLELDWDTRSKSRFAAVDSAGRDIGVVLPRGTTLRGGDVLVAEDGGLLRVAAAAQPVLQVRFCPEHGSPFDLVRAAYHLGNRHVPLELRPELLQFEPDAVLADMLRRQHLIVTEAQAAFEPEGGAYGEGAGHHGHDHGHAHEHGHAHDHGSAEPAAPTRRPLAIPVKAHDAGHVHGPGCGHDHGHGAGQAHVHGPGCGHDH
;
A
#
# COMPACT_ATOMS: atom_id res chain seq x y z
N MET A 1 23.08 1.88 -27.62
CA MET A 1 21.97 1.87 -26.62
C MET A 1 20.68 2.07 -27.39
N ILE A 2 19.70 1.20 -27.20
CA ILE A 2 18.36 1.27 -27.82
C ILE A 2 17.42 1.95 -26.83
N HIS A 3 16.61 2.91 -27.27
CA HIS A 3 15.69 3.59 -26.34
C HIS A 3 14.28 3.00 -26.42
N ALA A 4 13.67 2.76 -25.26
CA ALA A 4 12.28 2.34 -25.12
C ALA A 4 11.49 3.48 -24.46
N THR A 5 10.48 3.99 -25.16
CA THR A 5 9.77 5.22 -24.78
C THR A 5 8.27 5.01 -24.54
N LYS A 6 7.74 3.82 -24.87
CA LYS A 6 6.32 3.52 -24.73
C LYS A 6 6.12 2.22 -23.95
N ARG A 7 5.16 2.24 -23.00
CA ARG A 7 4.69 1.06 -22.26
C ARG A 7 3.34 0.60 -22.79
N ILE A 8 3.17 -0.69 -22.89
CA ILE A 8 1.89 -1.37 -23.13
C ILE A 8 1.63 -2.21 -21.87
N ALA A 9 0.69 -1.78 -21.05
CA ALA A 9 0.38 -2.43 -19.78
C ALA A 9 -0.07 -3.88 -20.00
N GLY A 10 0.60 -4.83 -19.34
CA GLY A 10 0.32 -6.25 -19.45
C GLY A 10 0.43 -6.80 -20.89
N GLY A 11 1.04 -6.05 -21.84
CA GLY A 11 1.09 -6.42 -23.24
C GLY A 11 -0.29 -6.45 -23.92
N ASN A 12 -1.27 -5.73 -23.38
CA ASN A 12 -2.65 -5.72 -23.89
C ASN A 12 -2.73 -5.28 -25.35
N GLY A 13 -3.50 -6.04 -26.15
CA GLY A 13 -3.64 -5.76 -27.59
C GLY A 13 -2.51 -6.34 -28.47
N LEU A 14 -1.47 -6.93 -27.88
CA LEU A 14 -0.44 -7.64 -28.62
C LEU A 14 -0.77 -9.12 -28.74
N ALA A 15 -0.38 -9.73 -29.88
CA ALA A 15 -0.49 -11.18 -30.04
C ALA A 15 0.41 -11.88 -28.98
N PRO A 16 -0.10 -12.88 -28.24
CA PRO A 16 0.68 -13.55 -27.17
C PRO A 16 2.01 -14.13 -27.65
N VAL A 17 2.09 -14.54 -28.90
CA VAL A 17 3.29 -15.09 -29.53
C VAL A 17 4.39 -14.04 -29.64
N LEU A 18 4.03 -12.77 -29.90
CA LEU A 18 4.97 -11.65 -29.99
C LEU A 18 5.52 -11.31 -28.60
N VAL A 19 4.65 -11.24 -27.61
CA VAL A 19 5.04 -11.00 -26.22
C VAL A 19 5.97 -12.09 -25.70
N LYS A 20 5.65 -13.37 -26.01
CA LYS A 20 6.45 -14.51 -25.57
C LYS A 20 7.85 -14.54 -26.23
N ARG A 21 7.98 -14.06 -27.46
CA ARG A 21 9.25 -14.00 -28.20
C ARG A 21 10.08 -12.76 -27.89
N ALA A 22 9.48 -11.74 -27.29
CA ALA A 22 10.18 -10.52 -26.93
C ALA A 22 11.31 -10.82 -25.94
N PRO A 23 12.50 -10.24 -26.10
CA PRO A 23 13.57 -10.31 -25.12
C PRO A 23 13.08 -9.85 -23.76
N LEU A 24 13.60 -10.48 -22.71
CA LEU A 24 13.22 -10.23 -21.34
C LEU A 24 14.07 -9.09 -20.77
N LEU A 25 13.42 -8.20 -20.02
CA LEU A 25 14.03 -7.16 -19.20
C LEU A 25 13.69 -7.47 -17.75
N GLU A 26 14.61 -8.12 -17.03
CA GLU A 26 14.44 -8.48 -15.61
C GLU A 26 14.89 -7.32 -14.75
N LEU A 27 13.95 -6.77 -13.97
CA LEU A 27 14.14 -5.55 -13.19
C LEU A 27 13.63 -5.76 -11.76
N ASP A 28 14.41 -5.28 -10.78
CA ASP A 28 13.95 -5.16 -9.40
C ASP A 28 12.89 -4.08 -9.24
N TRP A 29 12.30 -4.00 -8.06
CA TRP A 29 11.23 -3.02 -7.79
C TRP A 29 11.72 -1.58 -7.85
N ASP A 30 12.90 -1.30 -7.29
CA ASP A 30 13.47 0.05 -7.29
C ASP A 30 13.67 0.56 -8.72
N THR A 31 14.17 -0.26 -9.62
CA THR A 31 14.33 0.08 -11.04
C THR A 31 12.99 0.25 -11.74
N ARG A 32 12.03 -0.65 -11.50
CA ARG A 32 10.70 -0.60 -12.12
C ARG A 32 9.86 0.59 -11.66
N SER A 33 10.12 1.13 -10.48
CA SER A 33 9.47 2.34 -9.97
C SER A 33 10.00 3.65 -10.58
N LYS A 34 11.13 3.59 -11.30
CA LYS A 34 11.74 4.74 -11.98
C LYS A 34 11.18 4.92 -13.38
N SER A 35 10.90 6.16 -13.77
CA SER A 35 10.50 6.49 -15.14
C SER A 35 11.66 6.62 -16.12
N ARG A 36 12.92 6.64 -15.64
CA ARG A 36 14.14 6.71 -16.47
C ARG A 36 15.24 5.86 -15.86
N PHE A 37 15.76 4.93 -16.63
CA PHE A 37 16.87 4.06 -16.21
C PHE A 37 17.53 3.40 -17.44
N ALA A 38 18.69 2.77 -17.22
CA ALA A 38 19.33 1.90 -18.17
C ALA A 38 19.36 0.47 -17.63
N ALA A 39 19.23 -0.50 -18.52
CA ALA A 39 19.30 -1.92 -18.19
C ALA A 39 19.79 -2.74 -19.39
N VAL A 40 20.12 -4.01 -19.16
CA VAL A 40 20.51 -4.96 -20.21
C VAL A 40 19.40 -5.98 -20.37
N ASP A 41 18.98 -6.24 -21.60
CA ASP A 41 17.98 -7.27 -21.88
C ASP A 41 18.59 -8.68 -21.95
N SER A 42 17.75 -9.70 -22.06
CA SER A 42 18.18 -11.10 -22.15
C SER A 42 18.97 -11.46 -23.41
N ALA A 43 19.02 -10.55 -24.40
CA ALA A 43 19.86 -10.68 -25.59
C ALA A 43 21.21 -9.94 -25.45
N GLY A 44 21.51 -9.37 -24.29
CA GLY A 44 22.74 -8.64 -23.99
C GLY A 44 22.80 -7.22 -24.58
N ARG A 45 21.65 -6.63 -24.92
CA ARG A 45 21.59 -5.29 -25.51
C ARG A 45 21.39 -4.24 -24.41
N ASP A 46 22.10 -3.10 -24.54
CA ASP A 46 21.89 -1.94 -23.67
C ASP A 46 20.60 -1.22 -24.04
N ILE A 47 19.69 -1.14 -23.09
CA ILE A 47 18.38 -0.50 -23.24
C ILE A 47 18.30 0.73 -22.32
N GLY A 48 18.02 1.89 -22.90
CA GLY A 48 17.67 3.11 -22.18
C GLY A 48 16.15 3.25 -22.11
N VAL A 49 15.58 3.24 -20.94
CA VAL A 49 14.12 3.42 -20.76
C VAL A 49 13.82 4.86 -20.38
N VAL A 50 12.89 5.48 -21.11
CA VAL A 50 12.42 6.86 -20.86
C VAL A 50 10.92 6.89 -20.97
N LEU A 51 10.22 6.88 -19.83
CA LEU A 51 8.77 6.88 -19.73
C LEU A 51 8.26 8.19 -19.11
N PRO A 52 6.96 8.51 -19.23
CA PRO A 52 6.35 9.62 -18.52
C PRO A 52 6.59 9.52 -17.01
N ARG A 53 6.74 10.66 -16.34
CA ARG A 53 6.92 10.70 -14.87
C ARG A 53 5.76 10.01 -14.16
N GLY A 54 6.06 9.26 -13.11
CA GLY A 54 5.08 8.51 -12.33
C GLY A 54 4.68 7.17 -12.96
N THR A 55 5.23 6.81 -14.12
CA THR A 55 5.01 5.48 -14.68
C THR A 55 5.81 4.45 -13.89
N THR A 56 5.12 3.46 -13.36
CA THR A 56 5.70 2.29 -12.70
C THR A 56 5.52 1.09 -13.62
N LEU A 57 6.59 0.32 -13.84
CA LEU A 57 6.55 -0.91 -14.62
C LEU A 57 6.13 -2.09 -13.74
N ARG A 58 5.28 -2.95 -14.32
CA ARG A 58 4.84 -4.21 -13.72
C ARG A 58 5.35 -5.41 -14.50
N GLY A 59 5.46 -6.54 -13.85
CA GLY A 59 5.71 -7.80 -14.53
C GLY A 59 4.62 -8.08 -15.56
N GLY A 60 5.05 -8.45 -16.79
CA GLY A 60 4.15 -8.64 -17.92
C GLY A 60 3.94 -7.39 -18.80
N ASP A 61 4.36 -6.21 -18.37
CA ASP A 61 4.38 -5.03 -19.26
C ASP A 61 5.28 -5.27 -20.45
N VAL A 62 4.95 -4.62 -21.57
CA VAL A 62 5.77 -4.63 -22.79
C VAL A 62 6.21 -3.21 -23.09
N LEU A 63 7.51 -3.04 -23.26
CA LEU A 63 8.09 -1.79 -23.75
C LEU A 63 8.27 -1.87 -25.27
N VAL A 64 8.03 -0.74 -25.92
CA VAL A 64 8.27 -0.58 -27.36
C VAL A 64 9.51 0.29 -27.53
N ALA A 65 10.50 -0.25 -28.20
CA ALA A 65 11.74 0.44 -28.54
C ALA A 65 11.58 1.30 -29.79
N GLU A 66 12.48 2.26 -29.99
CA GLU A 66 12.47 3.18 -31.15
C GLU A 66 12.62 2.46 -32.50
N ASP A 67 13.26 1.30 -32.48
CA ASP A 67 13.39 0.43 -33.69
C ASP A 67 12.15 -0.43 -33.96
N GLY A 68 11.08 -0.25 -33.16
CA GLY A 68 9.86 -1.05 -33.20
C GLY A 68 9.97 -2.41 -32.50
N GLY A 69 11.12 -2.71 -31.91
CA GLY A 69 11.33 -3.91 -31.11
C GLY A 69 10.49 -3.92 -29.83
N LEU A 70 10.09 -5.12 -29.40
CA LEU A 70 9.36 -5.32 -28.15
C LEU A 70 10.30 -5.87 -27.08
N LEU A 71 10.10 -5.43 -25.83
CA LEU A 71 10.81 -5.90 -24.64
C LEU A 71 9.78 -6.26 -23.58
N ARG A 72 9.82 -7.48 -23.05
CA ARG A 72 8.91 -7.93 -22.00
C ARG A 72 9.54 -7.70 -20.65
N VAL A 73 8.84 -6.99 -19.78
CA VAL A 73 9.28 -6.73 -18.40
C VAL A 73 8.97 -7.94 -17.51
N ALA A 74 9.92 -8.33 -16.68
CA ALA A 74 9.73 -9.28 -15.59
C ALA A 74 10.22 -8.69 -14.27
N ALA A 75 9.53 -9.02 -13.19
CA ALA A 75 10.01 -8.72 -11.84
C ALA A 75 11.16 -9.66 -11.51
N ALA A 76 12.36 -9.12 -11.34
CA ALA A 76 13.52 -9.86 -10.89
C ALA A 76 13.30 -10.37 -9.45
N ALA A 77 13.90 -11.51 -9.13
CA ALA A 77 14.00 -11.96 -7.76
C ALA A 77 14.92 -11.01 -6.98
N GLN A 78 14.42 -10.51 -5.86
CA GLN A 78 15.14 -9.61 -4.96
C GLN A 78 14.96 -10.04 -3.51
N PRO A 79 15.82 -9.57 -2.58
CA PRO A 79 15.63 -9.80 -1.16
C PRO A 79 14.28 -9.24 -0.71
N VAL A 80 13.50 -10.05 0.02
CA VAL A 80 12.20 -9.66 0.58
C VAL A 80 12.01 -10.30 1.94
N LEU A 81 11.16 -9.69 2.77
CA LEU A 81 10.61 -10.32 3.96
C LEU A 81 9.22 -10.86 3.64
N GLN A 82 9.02 -12.14 3.93
CA GLN A 82 7.73 -12.82 3.81
C GLN A 82 7.12 -13.00 5.20
N VAL A 83 5.86 -12.59 5.35
CA VAL A 83 5.13 -12.61 6.62
C VAL A 83 3.92 -13.51 6.50
N ARG A 84 3.80 -14.46 7.43
CA ARG A 84 2.69 -15.39 7.55
C ARG A 84 2.12 -15.36 8.96
N PHE A 85 0.85 -15.69 9.12
CA PHE A 85 0.30 -15.94 10.46
C PHE A 85 0.81 -17.29 11.00
N CYS A 86 0.90 -17.40 12.32
CA CYS A 86 1.23 -18.66 12.97
C CYS A 86 -0.02 -19.58 13.01
N PRO A 87 -0.01 -20.78 12.42
CA PRO A 87 -1.19 -21.65 12.41
C PRO A 87 -1.63 -22.10 13.81
N GLU A 88 -0.69 -22.15 14.77
CA GLU A 88 -0.97 -22.63 16.14
C GLU A 88 -1.55 -21.53 17.04
N HIS A 89 -1.12 -20.27 16.86
CA HIS A 89 -1.42 -19.19 17.79
C HIS A 89 -2.05 -17.96 17.12
N GLY A 90 -2.24 -17.98 15.80
CA GLY A 90 -2.73 -16.86 15.02
C GLY A 90 -3.87 -17.24 14.09
N SER A 91 -4.28 -16.27 13.31
CA SER A 91 -5.34 -16.40 12.32
C SER A 91 -5.03 -15.59 11.06
N PRO A 92 -5.68 -15.83 9.93
CA PRO A 92 -5.55 -14.99 8.75
C PRO A 92 -5.82 -13.50 9.01
N PHE A 93 -6.60 -13.17 10.04
CA PHE A 93 -6.89 -11.78 10.42
C PHE A 93 -5.64 -11.06 10.94
N ASP A 94 -4.66 -11.77 11.46
CA ASP A 94 -3.40 -11.14 11.92
C ASP A 94 -2.59 -10.59 10.75
N LEU A 95 -2.68 -11.21 9.55
CA LEU A 95 -2.13 -10.62 8.32
C LEU A 95 -2.85 -9.34 7.91
N VAL A 96 -4.18 -9.29 8.07
CA VAL A 96 -4.95 -8.06 7.79
C VAL A 96 -4.52 -6.93 8.72
N ARG A 97 -4.34 -7.24 10.02
CA ARG A 97 -3.84 -6.27 11.01
C ARG A 97 -2.41 -5.81 10.69
N ALA A 98 -1.54 -6.74 10.30
CA ALA A 98 -0.19 -6.42 9.88
C ALA A 98 -0.17 -5.52 8.63
N ALA A 99 -0.97 -5.84 7.61
CA ALA A 99 -1.11 -5.02 6.41
C ALA A 99 -1.58 -3.60 6.74
N TYR A 100 -2.55 -3.44 7.65
CA TYR A 100 -2.99 -2.13 8.13
C TYR A 100 -1.84 -1.35 8.77
N HIS A 101 -1.05 -1.97 9.65
CA HIS A 101 0.07 -1.29 10.31
C HIS A 101 1.22 -0.95 9.37
N LEU A 102 1.52 -1.80 8.39
CA LEU A 102 2.53 -1.55 7.37
C LEU A 102 2.07 -0.46 6.40
N GLY A 103 0.82 -0.50 5.95
CA GLY A 103 0.23 0.51 5.08
C GLY A 103 0.21 1.91 5.70
N ASN A 104 -0.09 2.02 7.00
CA ASN A 104 -0.02 3.30 7.73
C ASN A 104 1.41 3.87 7.81
N ARG A 105 2.44 3.07 7.55
CA ARG A 105 3.84 3.49 7.45
C ARG A 105 4.30 3.71 6.03
N HIS A 106 3.38 3.65 5.07
CA HIS A 106 3.66 3.79 3.64
C HIS A 106 4.68 2.78 3.09
N VAL A 107 4.72 1.59 3.69
CA VAL A 107 5.60 0.51 3.24
C VAL A 107 5.03 -0.06 1.93
N PRO A 108 5.81 -0.13 0.84
CA PRO A 108 5.42 -0.88 -0.33
C PRO A 108 5.16 -2.33 0.04
N LEU A 109 3.94 -2.83 -0.17
CA LEU A 109 3.49 -4.10 0.34
C LEU A 109 2.81 -4.92 -0.76
N GLU A 110 3.30 -6.12 -1.00
CA GLU A 110 2.62 -7.09 -1.84
C GLU A 110 1.68 -7.93 -0.97
N LEU A 111 0.41 -8.00 -1.39
CA LEU A 111 -0.64 -8.73 -0.68
C LEU A 111 -0.95 -10.03 -1.41
N ARG A 112 -0.91 -11.15 -0.69
CA ARG A 112 -1.37 -12.47 -1.14
C ARG A 112 -2.30 -13.08 -0.06
N PRO A 113 -3.16 -14.01 -0.37
CA PRO A 113 -4.15 -14.55 0.58
C PRO A 113 -3.57 -15.01 1.92
N GLU A 114 -2.36 -15.59 1.92
CA GLU A 114 -1.72 -16.15 3.12
C GLU A 114 -0.32 -15.60 3.37
N LEU A 115 0.04 -14.52 2.68
CA LEU A 115 1.39 -13.99 2.67
C LEU A 115 1.38 -12.48 2.43
N LEU A 116 2.07 -11.74 3.29
CA LEU A 116 2.50 -10.38 2.98
C LEU A 116 3.97 -10.40 2.61
N GLN A 117 4.37 -9.52 1.69
CA GLN A 117 5.75 -9.43 1.25
C GLN A 117 6.16 -7.97 1.12
N PHE A 118 7.36 -7.62 1.61
CA PHE A 118 7.91 -6.26 1.54
C PHE A 118 9.44 -6.32 1.54
N GLU A 119 10.09 -5.19 1.24
CA GLU A 119 11.54 -5.09 1.22
C GLU A 119 12.13 -5.22 2.63
N PRO A 120 13.38 -5.72 2.78
CA PRO A 120 13.99 -5.96 4.09
C PRO A 120 14.04 -4.71 4.97
N ASP A 121 13.45 -4.80 6.16
CA ASP A 121 13.51 -3.81 7.23
C ASP A 121 13.51 -4.52 8.59
N ALA A 122 14.60 -4.41 9.33
CA ALA A 122 14.78 -5.10 10.60
C ALA A 122 13.81 -4.60 11.68
N VAL A 123 13.46 -3.30 11.69
CA VAL A 123 12.56 -2.71 12.67
C VAL A 123 11.13 -3.20 12.46
N LEU A 124 10.70 -3.25 11.20
CA LEU A 124 9.39 -3.79 10.84
C LEU A 124 9.31 -5.29 11.08
N ALA A 125 10.38 -6.03 10.77
CA ALA A 125 10.46 -7.46 11.05
C ALA A 125 10.27 -7.75 12.55
N ASP A 126 10.96 -7.03 13.42
CA ASP A 126 10.85 -7.19 14.88
C ASP A 126 9.47 -6.78 15.40
N MET A 127 8.89 -5.73 14.86
CA MET A 127 7.51 -5.34 15.17
C MET A 127 6.52 -6.47 14.86
N LEU A 128 6.65 -7.11 13.70
CA LEU A 128 5.76 -8.19 13.29
C LEU A 128 5.98 -9.48 14.10
N ARG A 129 7.24 -9.81 14.42
CA ARG A 129 7.56 -10.96 15.30
C ARG A 129 6.95 -10.79 16.69
N ARG A 130 6.95 -9.57 17.24
CA ARG A 130 6.26 -9.27 18.52
C ARG A 130 4.75 -9.42 18.46
N GLN A 131 4.16 -9.39 17.27
CA GLN A 131 2.75 -9.68 17.02
C GLN A 131 2.49 -11.17 16.73
N HIS A 132 3.45 -12.05 17.02
CA HIS A 132 3.39 -13.49 16.80
C HIS A 132 3.27 -13.91 15.33
N LEU A 133 3.72 -13.05 14.41
CA LEU A 133 3.80 -13.37 13.00
C LEU A 133 5.14 -14.05 12.67
N ILE A 134 5.10 -14.95 11.72
CA ILE A 134 6.29 -15.63 11.19
C ILE A 134 6.86 -14.72 10.10
N VAL A 135 8.11 -14.26 10.30
CA VAL A 135 8.82 -13.38 9.35
C VAL A 135 10.07 -14.12 8.87
N THR A 136 10.13 -14.40 7.58
CA THR A 136 11.23 -15.10 6.92
C THR A 136 11.84 -14.28 5.80
N GLU A 137 13.15 -14.37 5.61
CA GLU A 137 13.85 -13.79 4.47
C GLU A 137 13.72 -14.71 3.26
N ALA A 138 13.54 -14.14 2.08
CA ALA A 138 13.44 -14.88 0.82
C ALA A 138 14.01 -14.08 -0.35
N GLN A 139 14.32 -14.77 -1.43
CA GLN A 139 14.59 -14.20 -2.75
C GLN A 139 13.35 -14.44 -3.62
N ALA A 140 12.60 -13.40 -3.92
CA ALA A 140 11.36 -13.51 -4.70
C ALA A 140 11.10 -12.29 -5.58
N ALA A 141 10.32 -12.47 -6.62
CA ALA A 141 9.74 -11.35 -7.35
C ALA A 141 8.86 -10.53 -6.41
N PHE A 142 8.94 -9.21 -6.52
CA PHE A 142 8.21 -8.30 -5.64
C PHE A 142 7.33 -7.35 -6.46
N GLU A 143 6.02 -7.45 -6.27
CA GLU A 143 4.99 -6.70 -6.99
C GLU A 143 4.03 -6.00 -5.98
N PRO A 144 4.50 -4.94 -5.28
CA PRO A 144 3.68 -4.28 -4.27
C PRO A 144 2.43 -3.63 -4.86
N GLU A 145 1.41 -3.48 -4.03
CA GLU A 145 0.17 -2.81 -4.37
C GLU A 145 0.40 -1.37 -4.87
N GLY A 146 -0.35 -0.95 -5.86
CA GLY A 146 -0.24 0.38 -6.47
C GLY A 146 -0.91 1.51 -5.69
N GLY A 147 -1.46 1.20 -4.51
CA GLY A 147 -2.26 2.13 -3.72
C GLY A 147 -3.71 2.28 -4.24
N ALA A 148 -4.58 2.85 -3.40
CA ALA A 148 -6.02 2.96 -3.66
C ALA A 148 -6.36 3.91 -4.81
N TYR A 149 -5.45 4.79 -5.18
CA TYR A 149 -5.66 5.80 -6.23
C TYR A 149 -5.04 5.43 -7.58
N GLY A 150 -4.78 4.18 -7.86
CA GLY A 150 -4.27 3.57 -9.09
C GLY A 150 -3.83 4.49 -10.25
N GLU A 151 -3.10 3.99 -11.22
CA GLU A 151 -2.55 4.73 -12.40
C GLU A 151 -3.60 5.38 -13.32
N GLY A 152 -4.70 5.90 -12.79
CA GLY A 152 -5.77 6.55 -13.57
C GLY A 152 -6.43 7.73 -12.89
N ALA A 153 -6.21 7.91 -11.59
CA ALA A 153 -6.70 9.07 -10.87
C ALA A 153 -5.69 10.21 -11.08
N GLY A 154 -5.90 11.02 -12.12
CA GLY A 154 -5.14 12.23 -12.35
C GLY A 154 -5.05 13.03 -11.05
N HIS A 155 -3.83 13.35 -10.62
CA HIS A 155 -3.59 14.35 -9.61
C HIS A 155 -4.28 15.65 -10.06
N HIS A 156 -5.48 15.91 -9.55
CA HIS A 156 -5.97 17.26 -9.44
C HIS A 156 -5.07 17.93 -8.41
N GLY A 157 -3.97 18.52 -8.90
CA GLY A 157 -3.10 19.36 -8.11
C GLY A 157 -3.93 20.47 -7.54
N HIS A 158 -4.21 20.43 -6.25
CA HIS A 158 -4.62 21.59 -5.50
C HIS A 158 -3.37 22.45 -5.36
N ASP A 159 -3.15 23.29 -6.37
CA ASP A 159 -2.19 24.39 -6.32
C ASP A 159 -2.76 25.42 -5.35
N HIS A 160 -2.38 25.33 -4.08
CA HIS A 160 -2.60 26.36 -3.09
C HIS A 160 -1.53 27.43 -3.28
N GLY A 161 -1.64 28.19 -4.35
CA GLY A 161 -0.90 29.41 -4.54
C GLY A 161 -1.33 30.44 -3.48
N HIS A 162 -0.66 30.49 -2.34
CA HIS A 162 -0.74 31.60 -1.41
C HIS A 162 0.07 32.77 -1.96
N ALA A 163 -0.55 33.58 -2.80
CA ALA A 163 -0.03 34.92 -3.09
C ALA A 163 -0.46 35.83 -1.95
N HIS A 164 0.48 36.15 -1.06
CA HIS A 164 0.32 37.25 -0.11
C HIS A 164 0.65 38.55 -0.85
N GLU A 165 -0.35 39.26 -1.24
CA GLU A 165 -0.19 40.66 -1.68
C GLU A 165 -0.78 41.58 -0.61
N HIS A 166 0.12 42.27 0.10
CA HIS A 166 -0.22 43.35 1.01
C HIS A 166 -0.38 44.61 0.22
N GLY A 167 -1.61 45.06 0.06
CA GLY A 167 -1.92 46.36 -0.49
C GLY A 167 -2.98 47.07 0.38
N HIS A 168 -2.53 47.99 1.21
CA HIS A 168 -3.42 48.94 1.93
C HIS A 168 -3.85 50.03 1.01
N ALA A 169 -5.15 50.19 0.79
CA ALA A 169 -5.73 51.51 0.43
C ALA A 169 -7.16 51.60 0.99
N HIS A 170 -7.39 52.58 1.83
CA HIS A 170 -8.69 53.00 2.31
C HIS A 170 -9.40 53.83 1.24
N ASP A 171 -10.64 53.53 0.93
CA ASP A 171 -11.59 54.59 0.55
C ASP A 171 -13.04 54.20 0.87
N HIS A 172 -13.80 55.21 1.34
CA HIS A 172 -15.18 55.12 1.81
C HIS A 172 -16.17 55.31 0.63
N GLY A 173 -17.21 54.50 0.58
CA GLY A 173 -18.31 54.75 -0.35
C GLY A 173 -19.40 53.71 -0.35
N SER A 174 -20.55 54.09 0.18
CA SER A 174 -21.84 53.43 0.33
C SER A 174 -22.38 52.73 -0.92
N ALA A 175 -22.93 51.53 -0.78
CA ALA A 175 -24.27 51.08 -1.20
C ALA A 175 -24.39 49.56 -1.22
N GLU A 176 -25.33 49.01 -0.44
CA GLU A 176 -25.81 47.62 -0.56
C GLU A 176 -26.52 47.39 -1.93
N PRO A 177 -26.41 46.18 -2.47
CA PRO A 177 -27.61 45.37 -2.50
C PRO A 177 -27.41 43.87 -2.19
N ALA A 178 -28.34 43.36 -1.40
CA ALA A 178 -28.88 42.02 -1.26
C ALA A 178 -28.06 40.81 -1.75
N ALA A 179 -27.60 39.98 -0.80
CA ALA A 179 -27.07 38.62 -0.99
C ALA A 179 -28.21 37.62 -1.28
N PRO A 180 -28.03 36.65 -2.19
CA PRO A 180 -28.91 35.49 -2.29
C PRO A 180 -28.59 34.49 -1.19
N THR A 181 -29.58 34.23 -0.34
CA THR A 181 -29.56 33.21 0.72
C THR A 181 -29.38 31.80 0.14
N ARG A 182 -28.20 31.20 0.31
CA ARG A 182 -28.01 29.79 0.12
C ARG A 182 -28.67 29.01 1.28
N ARG A 183 -29.76 28.31 0.98
CA ARG A 183 -30.40 27.37 1.89
C ARG A 183 -29.43 26.23 2.17
N PRO A 184 -29.21 25.82 3.43
CA PRO A 184 -28.48 24.59 3.75
C PRO A 184 -29.28 23.39 3.27
N LEU A 185 -28.65 22.47 2.54
CA LEU A 185 -29.20 21.16 2.24
C LEU A 185 -29.26 20.36 3.55
N ALA A 186 -30.45 20.20 4.10
CA ALA A 186 -30.69 19.31 5.22
C ALA A 186 -30.65 17.88 4.71
N ILE A 187 -29.69 17.09 5.21
CA ILE A 187 -29.65 15.63 5.05
C ILE A 187 -30.68 15.04 6.00
N PRO A 188 -31.68 14.27 5.54
CA PRO A 188 -32.65 13.65 6.45
C PRO A 188 -31.96 12.53 7.24
N VAL A 189 -31.74 12.76 8.53
CA VAL A 189 -31.36 11.71 9.49
C VAL A 189 -32.62 10.95 9.82
N LYS A 190 -32.69 9.67 9.42
CA LYS A 190 -33.77 8.77 9.77
C LYS A 190 -33.61 8.43 11.27
N ALA A 191 -34.49 8.98 12.09
CA ALA A 191 -34.57 8.62 13.49
C ALA A 191 -35.07 7.17 13.61
N HIS A 192 -34.23 6.28 14.13
CA HIS A 192 -34.67 4.99 14.64
C HIS A 192 -35.18 5.20 16.06
N ASP A 193 -36.48 5.27 16.16
CA ASP A 193 -37.20 5.12 17.43
C ASP A 193 -37.23 3.61 17.75
N ALA A 194 -36.40 3.20 18.71
CA ALA A 194 -36.49 1.89 19.35
C ALA A 194 -36.41 2.12 20.86
N GLY A 195 -37.58 2.25 21.47
CA GLY A 195 -37.75 2.29 22.92
C GLY A 195 -37.18 1.03 23.56
N HIS A 196 -36.07 1.17 24.31
CA HIS A 196 -35.60 0.15 25.23
C HIS A 196 -36.35 0.30 26.56
N VAL A 197 -37.24 -0.65 26.79
CA VAL A 197 -37.89 -0.84 28.10
C VAL A 197 -36.85 -1.53 29.01
N HIS A 198 -36.36 -0.81 30.01
CA HIS A 198 -35.56 -1.40 31.10
C HIS A 198 -36.47 -2.12 32.07
N GLY A 199 -36.42 -3.47 32.06
CA GLY A 199 -37.03 -4.27 33.13
C GLY A 199 -36.22 -4.16 34.43
N PRO A 200 -36.85 -4.21 35.59
CA PRO A 200 -36.17 -4.14 36.87
C PRO A 200 -35.55 -5.50 37.22
N GLY A 201 -34.21 -5.58 37.26
CA GLY A 201 -33.54 -6.79 37.74
C GLY A 201 -32.12 -7.01 37.20
N CYS A 202 -31.20 -6.13 37.49
CA CYS A 202 -29.76 -6.46 37.50
C CYS A 202 -29.11 -5.84 38.72
N GLY A 203 -29.24 -6.52 39.85
CA GLY A 203 -28.45 -6.23 41.05
C GLY A 203 -27.04 -6.70 40.86
N HIS A 204 -26.08 -5.78 40.84
CA HIS A 204 -24.65 -6.10 40.95
C HIS A 204 -24.29 -6.10 42.45
N ASP A 205 -24.14 -7.32 42.98
CA ASP A 205 -23.66 -7.57 44.34
C ASP A 205 -22.11 -7.54 44.28
N HIS A 206 -21.51 -6.54 44.92
CA HIS A 206 -20.08 -6.46 45.13
C HIS A 206 -19.71 -7.21 46.41
N GLY A 207 -19.52 -8.51 46.34
CA GLY A 207 -18.95 -9.32 47.40
C GLY A 207 -17.44 -9.17 47.47
N HIS A 208 -16.93 -8.46 48.47
CA HIS A 208 -15.55 -8.52 48.90
C HIS A 208 -15.28 -9.86 49.62
N GLY A 209 -14.59 -10.79 48.94
CA GLY A 209 -14.11 -12.05 49.52
C GLY A 209 -12.60 -12.01 49.67
N ALA A 210 -12.14 -12.06 50.92
CA ALA A 210 -10.74 -12.10 51.32
C ALA A 210 -10.07 -13.45 51.02
N GLY A 211 -8.82 -13.40 50.54
CA GLY A 211 -7.70 -14.28 50.88
C GLY A 211 -7.80 -15.76 50.50
N GLN A 212 -7.03 -16.20 49.51
CA GLN A 212 -6.38 -17.50 49.56
C GLN A 212 -4.98 -17.41 48.91
N ALA A 213 -4.00 -17.82 49.71
CA ALA A 213 -2.58 -17.91 49.37
C ALA A 213 -2.33 -19.01 48.35
N HIS A 214 -1.62 -18.69 47.24
CA HIS A 214 -1.09 -19.68 46.34
C HIS A 214 0.28 -20.19 46.83
N VAL A 215 0.34 -21.49 47.08
CA VAL A 215 1.56 -22.24 47.39
C VAL A 215 2.28 -22.51 46.08
N HIS A 216 3.54 -22.06 45.96
CA HIS A 216 4.44 -22.42 44.84
C HIS A 216 5.04 -23.77 45.15
N GLY A 217 4.77 -24.79 44.30
CA GLY A 217 5.51 -26.05 44.26
C GLY A 217 6.80 -25.89 43.47
N PRO A 218 7.90 -26.52 43.89
CA PRO A 218 9.18 -26.49 43.19
C PRO A 218 9.24 -27.57 42.12
N GLY A 219 9.67 -27.26 40.92
CA GLY A 219 10.08 -28.28 39.96
C GLY A 219 9.89 -27.98 38.50
N CYS A 220 10.78 -27.20 37.87
CA CYS A 220 11.19 -27.41 36.51
C CYS A 220 12.70 -27.13 36.44
N GLY A 221 13.46 -28.22 36.48
CA GLY A 221 14.89 -28.20 36.27
C GLY A 221 15.22 -27.89 34.80
N HIS A 222 16.17 -27.02 34.62
CA HIS A 222 16.92 -26.87 33.38
C HIS A 222 18.04 -27.86 33.38
N ASP A 223 18.17 -28.70 32.35
CA ASP A 223 19.42 -29.38 31.98
C ASP A 223 19.68 -29.20 30.48
N HIS A 224 20.83 -28.60 30.21
CA HIS A 224 21.74 -28.54 29.06
C HIS A 224 21.19 -28.19 27.67
#